data_61bbb88e0c0a775cbfe5d8a4bf3f44b0
#
_entry.id   61bbb88e0c0a775cbfe5d8a4bf3f44b0
#
_cell.length_a   1.000
_cell.length_b   1.000
_cell.length_c   1.000
_cell.angle_alpha   90.00
_cell.angle_beta   90.00
_cell.angle_gamma   90.00
#
_symmetry.space_group_name_H-M   'P 1'
#
loop_
_entity.id
_entity.type
_entity.pdbx_description
1 polymer ?
#
loop_
_entity_poly.entity_id
_entity_poly.type
_entity_poly.pdbx_seq_one_letter_code
_entity_poly.pdbx_strand_id
1 'polypeptide(L)'
;MPFELKDAQRPESASEASEVGAEEDESAQPTTEGEKKEVRVGLHTRLNNRVIDLRTQTSQAIFRIQSGCCSLFREFLLQKNFVEIHTPKLLGAASEGGANVFTVSYFDRKAYLAQSPQLYKQMLVASDFERVFEIAPVFRAENSFTHRHLTEFVGLDLEMAFEEHYHEVLEVIEEMFMFIFKGFKERYSKEVETVRYGCR
;
A
#
# COMPACT_ATOMS: atom_id res chain seq x y z
N MET A 1 19.41 10.62 -21.63
CA MET A 1 18.52 10.08 -20.58
C MET A 1 18.24 11.18 -19.58
N PRO A 2 17.07 11.24 -18.94
CA PRO A 2 16.74 12.29 -17.98
C PRO A 2 17.59 12.22 -16.70
N PHE A 3 18.10 11.05 -16.33
CA PHE A 3 19.02 10.82 -15.23
C PHE A 3 19.71 9.46 -15.35
N GLU A 4 20.81 9.25 -14.60
CA GLU A 4 21.47 7.95 -14.50
C GLU A 4 20.86 7.11 -13.35
N LEU A 5 20.78 5.80 -13.55
CA LEU A 5 20.20 4.89 -12.54
C LEU A 5 20.94 4.96 -11.19
N LYS A 6 22.26 5.13 -11.22
CA LYS A 6 23.07 5.25 -9.98
C LYS A 6 22.68 6.46 -9.14
N ASP A 7 22.25 7.58 -9.77
CA ASP A 7 21.87 8.80 -9.09
C ASP A 7 20.47 8.69 -8.46
N ALA A 8 19.57 7.92 -9.10
CA ALA A 8 18.24 7.63 -8.56
C ALA A 8 18.24 6.56 -7.46
N GLN A 9 19.33 5.80 -7.30
CA GLN A 9 19.48 4.78 -6.25
C GLN A 9 20.08 5.33 -4.95
N ARG A 10 20.54 6.59 -4.95
CA ARG A 10 21.12 7.20 -3.76
C ARG A 10 20.05 7.49 -2.72
N PRO A 11 20.31 7.18 -1.44
CA PRO A 11 19.36 7.43 -0.37
C PRO A 11 19.05 8.93 -0.21
N GLU A 12 17.82 9.26 0.17
CA GLU A 12 17.43 10.61 0.57
C GLU A 12 18.08 10.93 1.93
N SER A 13 18.69 12.10 2.07
CA SER A 13 19.18 12.54 3.39
C SER A 13 18.00 12.94 4.27
N ALA A 14 18.09 12.69 5.57
CA ALA A 14 17.02 12.97 6.53
C ALA A 14 16.61 14.46 6.61
N SER A 15 17.38 15.38 6.01
CA SER A 15 17.09 16.81 5.92
C SER A 15 16.12 17.19 4.80
N GLU A 16 15.95 16.34 3.77
CA GLU A 16 15.07 16.64 2.61
C GLU A 16 13.66 16.08 2.75
N ALA A 17 13.39 15.25 3.75
CA ALA A 17 12.06 14.71 4.01
C ALA A 17 11.04 15.74 4.54
N SER A 18 11.49 16.97 4.89
CA SER A 18 10.65 18.04 5.45
C SER A 18 10.22 19.10 4.43
N GLU A 19 10.69 19.05 3.18
CA GLU A 19 10.44 20.12 2.18
C GLU A 19 9.36 19.81 1.14
N VAL A 20 8.49 18.84 1.37
CA VAL A 20 7.29 18.67 0.54
C VAL A 20 6.22 19.63 1.03
N GLY A 21 6.35 20.90 0.67
CA GLY A 21 5.34 21.91 0.99
C GLY A 21 5.78 23.38 0.98
N ALA A 22 6.98 23.73 0.51
CA ALA A 22 7.41 25.12 0.42
C ALA A 22 7.67 25.54 -1.04
N GLU A 23 7.07 26.65 -1.43
CA GLU A 23 7.27 27.35 -2.71
C GLU A 23 8.73 27.80 -2.88
N GLU A 24 9.20 27.80 -4.11
CA GLU A 24 10.54 28.19 -4.51
C GLU A 24 10.85 29.64 -4.10
N ASP A 25 11.79 29.86 -3.18
CA ASP A 25 12.40 31.16 -2.93
C ASP A 25 13.88 31.12 -3.38
N GLU A 26 14.15 31.89 -4.44
CA GLU A 26 15.48 32.06 -5.04
C GLU A 26 16.35 32.96 -4.16
N SER A 27 17.11 32.41 -3.23
CA SER A 27 18.29 33.10 -2.69
C SER A 27 19.26 32.17 -1.95
N ALA A 28 20.12 31.45 -2.68
CA ALA A 28 21.22 30.72 -2.05
C ALA A 28 22.57 31.38 -2.41
N GLN A 29 23.25 31.89 -1.40
CA GLN A 29 24.64 32.34 -1.49
C GLN A 29 25.62 31.17 -1.66
N PRO A 30 26.79 31.36 -2.32
CA PRO A 30 27.74 30.29 -2.61
C PRO A 30 28.58 29.96 -1.38
N THR A 31 28.61 28.73 -0.93
CA THR A 31 29.56 28.23 0.07
C THR A 31 30.60 27.32 -0.54
N THR A 32 31.86 27.75 -0.31
CA THR A 32 33.19 27.06 -0.31
C THR A 32 33.43 25.81 -1.15
N GLU A 33 34.49 25.91 -1.94
CA GLU A 33 35.13 24.90 -2.79
C GLU A 33 35.53 23.63 -2.02
N GLY A 34 35.21 22.46 -2.58
CA GLY A 34 35.94 21.22 -2.28
C GLY A 34 35.12 19.92 -2.29
N GLU A 35 33.84 19.90 -2.03
CA GLU A 35 33.07 18.66 -2.08
C GLU A 35 32.29 18.55 -3.39
N LYS A 36 32.60 17.53 -4.21
CA LYS A 36 31.79 17.17 -5.36
C LYS A 36 30.37 16.84 -4.84
N LYS A 37 29.44 17.80 -4.93
CA LYS A 37 28.04 17.61 -4.61
C LYS A 37 27.53 16.43 -5.43
N GLU A 38 27.26 15.32 -4.77
CA GLU A 38 26.74 14.13 -5.44
C GLU A 38 25.39 14.45 -6.06
N VAL A 39 25.23 14.17 -7.35
CA VAL A 39 23.99 14.40 -8.08
C VAL A 39 22.91 13.42 -7.52
N ARG A 40 21.79 13.96 -7.10
CA ARG A 40 20.60 13.21 -6.67
C ARG A 40 19.43 13.54 -7.56
N VAL A 41 18.52 12.60 -7.72
CA VAL A 41 17.34 12.77 -8.56
C VAL A 41 16.12 12.91 -7.66
N GLY A 42 15.53 14.11 -7.67
CA GLY A 42 14.32 14.41 -6.87
C GLY A 42 13.13 13.53 -7.27
N LEU A 43 12.21 13.33 -6.33
CA LEU A 43 11.02 12.48 -6.48
C LEU A 43 10.17 12.86 -7.71
N HIS A 44 9.94 14.16 -7.95
CA HIS A 44 9.17 14.64 -9.10
C HIS A 44 9.78 14.18 -10.44
N THR A 45 11.11 14.29 -10.59
CA THR A 45 11.82 13.83 -11.81
C THR A 45 11.72 12.31 -11.96
N ARG A 46 11.83 11.57 -10.86
CA ARG A 46 11.69 10.10 -10.84
C ARG A 46 10.29 9.68 -11.26
N LEU A 47 9.26 10.31 -10.72
CA LEU A 47 7.85 10.02 -11.05
C LEU A 47 7.51 10.36 -12.50
N ASN A 48 8.01 11.47 -13.03
CA ASN A 48 7.81 11.85 -14.44
C ASN A 48 8.59 10.95 -15.43
N ASN A 49 9.57 10.19 -14.94
CA ASN A 49 10.34 9.24 -15.73
C ASN A 49 10.24 7.83 -15.12
N ARG A 50 9.03 7.42 -14.77
CA ARG A 50 8.73 6.26 -13.94
C ARG A 50 9.29 4.94 -14.49
N VAL A 51 9.34 4.76 -15.80
CA VAL A 51 9.91 3.55 -16.42
C VAL A 51 11.39 3.37 -16.06
N ILE A 52 12.15 4.47 -16.01
CA ILE A 52 13.56 4.43 -15.62
C ILE A 52 13.67 4.24 -14.10
N ASP A 53 12.88 4.95 -13.33
CA ASP A 53 12.84 4.84 -11.87
C ASP A 53 12.51 3.40 -11.41
N LEU A 54 11.57 2.73 -12.05
CA LEU A 54 11.23 1.33 -11.76
C LEU A 54 12.36 0.33 -12.05
N ARG A 55 13.42 0.73 -12.72
CA ARG A 55 14.64 -0.09 -12.90
C ARG A 55 15.59 -0.01 -11.71
N THR A 56 15.38 0.90 -10.78
CA THR A 56 16.18 0.98 -9.56
C THR A 56 15.94 -0.24 -8.67
N GLN A 57 16.98 -0.67 -7.96
CA GLN A 57 16.89 -1.83 -7.07
C GLN A 57 15.87 -1.61 -5.95
N THR A 58 15.82 -0.40 -5.39
CA THR A 58 14.88 -0.03 -4.32
C THR A 58 13.43 -0.13 -4.80
N SER A 59 13.10 0.46 -5.97
CA SER A 59 11.75 0.38 -6.52
C SER A 59 11.33 -1.07 -6.78
N GLN A 60 12.22 -1.88 -7.38
CA GLN A 60 11.94 -3.30 -7.61
C GLN A 60 11.76 -4.07 -6.30
N ALA A 61 12.55 -3.80 -5.28
CA ALA A 61 12.42 -4.44 -3.98
C ALA A 61 11.08 -4.11 -3.31
N ILE A 62 10.61 -2.85 -3.38
CA ILE A 62 9.31 -2.44 -2.86
C ILE A 62 8.18 -3.24 -3.50
N PHE A 63 8.15 -3.36 -4.83
CA PHE A 63 7.12 -4.14 -5.52
C PHE A 63 7.16 -5.63 -5.15
N ARG A 64 8.36 -6.21 -5.00
CA ARG A 64 8.51 -7.61 -4.57
C ARG A 64 8.04 -7.83 -3.14
N ILE A 65 8.32 -6.90 -2.21
CA ILE A 65 7.83 -6.94 -0.83
C ILE A 65 6.30 -6.85 -0.82
N GLN A 66 5.71 -5.93 -1.58
CA GLN A 66 4.25 -5.81 -1.67
C GLN A 66 3.61 -7.10 -2.21
N SER A 67 4.17 -7.68 -3.28
CA SER A 67 3.73 -8.97 -3.81
C SER A 67 3.89 -10.09 -2.79
N GLY A 68 5.02 -10.12 -2.07
CA GLY A 68 5.28 -11.06 -0.99
C GLY A 68 4.28 -10.97 0.15
N CYS A 69 3.90 -9.74 0.54
CA CYS A 69 2.88 -9.50 1.55
C CYS A 69 1.55 -10.15 1.18
N CYS A 70 1.05 -9.89 -0.04
CA CYS A 70 -0.19 -10.49 -0.52
C CYS A 70 -0.11 -12.02 -0.61
N SER A 71 1.05 -12.55 -1.02
CA SER A 71 1.25 -14.00 -1.13
C SER A 71 1.25 -14.68 0.23
N LEU A 72 1.97 -14.13 1.21
CA LEU A 72 2.04 -14.66 2.57
C LEU A 72 0.69 -14.56 3.30
N PHE A 73 -0.03 -13.45 3.13
CA PHE A 73 -1.38 -13.29 3.65
C PHE A 73 -2.32 -14.36 3.12
N ARG A 74 -2.32 -14.57 1.79
CA ARG A 74 -3.13 -15.61 1.15
C ARG A 74 -2.75 -17.01 1.63
N GLU A 75 -1.45 -17.31 1.66
CA GLU A 75 -0.93 -18.61 2.08
C GLU A 75 -1.38 -18.97 3.50
N PHE A 76 -1.26 -18.03 4.44
CA PHE A 76 -1.68 -18.22 5.82
C PHE A 76 -3.18 -18.47 5.94
N LEU A 77 -4.01 -17.64 5.30
CA LEU A 77 -5.46 -17.74 5.43
C LEU A 77 -6.01 -19.01 4.79
N LEU A 78 -5.46 -19.43 3.65
CA LEU A 78 -5.83 -20.72 3.04
C LEU A 78 -5.49 -21.91 3.95
N GLN A 79 -4.36 -21.88 4.69
CA GLN A 79 -4.02 -22.89 5.67
C GLN A 79 -4.98 -22.92 6.87
N LYS A 80 -5.64 -21.80 7.17
CA LYS A 80 -6.64 -21.64 8.22
C LYS A 80 -8.10 -21.86 7.73
N ASN A 81 -8.25 -22.44 6.53
CA ASN A 81 -9.54 -22.74 5.88
C ASN A 81 -10.39 -21.49 5.55
N PHE A 82 -9.77 -20.34 5.34
CA PHE A 82 -10.47 -19.18 4.79
C PHE A 82 -10.70 -19.36 3.29
N VAL A 83 -11.86 -18.90 2.82
CA VAL A 83 -12.22 -18.87 1.39
C VAL A 83 -11.89 -17.49 0.82
N GLU A 84 -11.10 -17.44 -0.26
CA GLU A 84 -10.84 -16.17 -0.99
C GLU A 84 -12.08 -15.79 -1.79
N ILE A 85 -12.56 -14.57 -1.60
CA ILE A 85 -13.74 -14.03 -2.28
C ILE A 85 -13.37 -12.83 -3.14
N HIS A 86 -14.24 -12.51 -4.10
CA HIS A 86 -14.08 -11.36 -4.98
C HIS A 86 -15.37 -10.56 -5.02
N THR A 87 -15.39 -9.43 -4.35
CA THR A 87 -16.58 -8.60 -4.22
C THR A 87 -16.63 -7.50 -5.29
N PRO A 88 -17.85 -7.05 -5.69
CA PRO A 88 -18.00 -5.93 -6.63
C PRO A 88 -17.35 -4.66 -6.09
N LYS A 89 -16.69 -3.91 -6.98
CA LYS A 89 -16.11 -2.60 -6.65
C LYS A 89 -16.93 -1.42 -7.19
N LEU A 90 -17.87 -1.69 -8.08
CA LEU A 90 -18.85 -0.72 -8.57
C LEU A 90 -20.20 -1.05 -7.95
N LEU A 91 -20.71 -0.20 -7.08
CA LEU A 91 -21.88 -0.45 -6.23
C LEU A 91 -23.04 0.46 -6.59
N GLY A 92 -24.27 -0.03 -6.39
CA GLY A 92 -25.49 0.76 -6.57
C GLY A 92 -25.78 1.75 -5.45
N ALA A 93 -25.11 1.60 -4.29
CA ALA A 93 -25.19 2.49 -3.13
C ALA A 93 -23.84 2.57 -2.44
N ALA A 94 -23.63 3.61 -1.62
CA ALA A 94 -22.44 3.70 -0.78
C ALA A 94 -22.41 2.54 0.23
N SER A 95 -21.25 1.88 0.36
CA SER A 95 -21.08 0.72 1.25
C SER A 95 -20.93 1.10 2.71
N GLU A 96 -20.45 2.31 2.99
CA GLU A 96 -20.29 2.86 4.33
C GLU A 96 -20.99 4.21 4.41
N GLY A 97 -21.61 4.51 5.55
CA GLY A 97 -22.23 5.81 5.78
C GLY A 97 -21.20 6.91 5.87
N GLY A 98 -21.44 8.03 5.17
CA GLY A 98 -20.58 9.20 5.23
C GLY A 98 -20.32 9.84 3.87
N ALA A 99 -19.80 11.08 3.90
CA ALA A 99 -19.62 11.93 2.71
C ALA A 99 -18.43 11.52 1.80
N ASN A 100 -17.61 10.55 2.22
CA ASN A 100 -16.29 10.29 1.61
C ASN A 100 -16.32 9.10 0.62
N VAL A 101 -17.24 9.16 -0.35
CA VAL A 101 -17.39 8.12 -1.38
C VAL A 101 -17.20 8.72 -2.78
N PHE A 102 -16.47 8.02 -3.64
CA PHE A 102 -16.37 8.37 -5.05
C PHE A 102 -17.64 7.97 -5.80
N THR A 103 -18.28 8.95 -6.42
CA THR A 103 -19.44 8.74 -7.28
C THR A 103 -19.00 8.65 -8.74
N VAL A 104 -19.52 7.67 -9.45
CA VAL A 104 -19.22 7.40 -10.87
C VAL A 104 -20.50 7.49 -11.67
N SER A 105 -20.46 8.09 -12.86
CA SER A 105 -21.57 8.04 -13.81
C SER A 105 -21.67 6.63 -14.38
N TYR A 106 -22.84 6.02 -14.26
CA TYR A 106 -23.14 4.69 -14.76
C TYR A 106 -24.38 4.77 -15.65
N PHE A 107 -24.15 4.99 -16.95
CA PHE A 107 -25.21 5.32 -17.92
C PHE A 107 -26.05 6.53 -17.43
N ASP A 108 -27.33 6.38 -17.24
CA ASP A 108 -28.27 7.39 -16.75
C ASP A 108 -28.43 7.38 -15.20
N ARG A 109 -27.62 6.60 -14.50
CA ARG A 109 -27.64 6.45 -13.03
C ARG A 109 -26.30 6.82 -12.40
N LYS A 110 -26.29 6.84 -11.08
CA LYS A 110 -25.05 6.96 -10.29
C LYS A 110 -24.64 5.58 -9.75
N ALA A 111 -23.36 5.32 -9.76
CA ALA A 111 -22.71 4.22 -9.05
C ALA A 111 -21.66 4.77 -8.10
N TYR A 112 -21.18 3.94 -7.19
CA TYR A 112 -20.24 4.29 -6.15
C TYR A 112 -19.08 3.31 -6.14
N LEU A 113 -17.85 3.81 -5.92
CA LEU A 113 -16.70 2.93 -5.72
C LEU A 113 -16.71 2.36 -4.30
N ALA A 114 -16.39 1.09 -4.17
CA ALA A 114 -16.41 0.37 -2.90
C ALA A 114 -15.36 0.93 -1.92
N GLN A 115 -15.78 1.32 -0.74
CA GLN A 115 -14.92 1.79 0.36
C GLN A 115 -14.33 0.63 1.16
N SER A 116 -15.02 -0.51 1.19
CA SER A 116 -14.59 -1.78 1.79
C SER A 116 -15.45 -2.93 1.27
N PRO A 117 -15.05 -4.19 1.44
CA PRO A 117 -15.88 -5.36 1.16
C PRO A 117 -16.80 -5.75 2.33
N GLN A 118 -16.96 -4.90 3.34
CA GLN A 118 -17.56 -5.26 4.64
C GLN A 118 -18.92 -5.95 4.54
N LEU A 119 -19.85 -5.37 3.80
CA LEU A 119 -21.21 -5.94 3.68
C LEU A 119 -21.21 -7.33 3.04
N TYR A 120 -20.39 -7.53 2.02
CA TYR A 120 -20.29 -8.82 1.33
C TYR A 120 -19.62 -9.89 2.20
N LYS A 121 -18.58 -9.55 2.96
CA LYS A 121 -17.95 -10.44 3.92
C LYS A 121 -18.95 -10.91 4.98
N GLN A 122 -19.72 -9.97 5.55
CA GLN A 122 -20.77 -10.28 6.52
C GLN A 122 -21.87 -11.17 5.93
N MET A 123 -22.30 -10.89 4.70
CA MET A 123 -23.30 -11.73 4.01
C MET A 123 -22.81 -13.17 3.85
N LEU A 124 -21.54 -13.37 3.51
CA LEU A 124 -20.97 -14.70 3.33
C LEU A 124 -20.78 -15.43 4.65
N VAL A 125 -20.30 -14.76 5.70
CA VAL A 125 -20.22 -15.35 7.03
C VAL A 125 -21.62 -15.74 7.54
N ALA A 126 -22.62 -14.88 7.33
CA ALA A 126 -24.02 -15.20 7.67
C ALA A 126 -24.62 -16.31 6.81
N SER A 127 -23.98 -16.70 5.71
CA SER A 127 -24.38 -17.80 4.81
C SER A 127 -23.52 -19.05 5.03
N ASP A 128 -23.01 -19.24 6.23
CA ASP A 128 -22.27 -20.43 6.69
C ASP A 128 -20.90 -20.65 5.99
N PHE A 129 -20.30 -19.59 5.39
CA PHE A 129 -18.90 -19.69 4.93
C PHE A 129 -17.89 -19.67 6.08
N GLU A 130 -18.29 -19.23 7.26
CA GLU A 130 -17.52 -19.15 8.50
C GLU A 130 -16.27 -18.24 8.41
N ARG A 131 -15.43 -18.39 7.38
CA ARG A 131 -14.14 -17.71 7.22
C ARG A 131 -13.92 -17.28 5.77
N VAL A 132 -13.83 -15.98 5.55
CA VAL A 132 -13.60 -15.42 4.20
C VAL A 132 -12.53 -14.34 4.21
N PHE A 133 -11.88 -14.14 3.09
CA PHE A 133 -10.93 -13.04 2.91
C PHE A 133 -10.93 -12.51 1.48
N GLU A 134 -10.46 -11.29 1.31
CA GLU A 134 -10.28 -10.65 0.02
C GLU A 134 -8.99 -9.85 -0.03
N ILE A 135 -8.32 -9.88 -1.17
CA ILE A 135 -7.22 -8.98 -1.53
C ILE A 135 -7.70 -8.18 -2.73
N ALA A 136 -8.07 -6.93 -2.54
CA ALA A 136 -8.68 -6.14 -3.60
C ALA A 136 -8.50 -4.63 -3.42
N PRO A 137 -8.62 -3.83 -4.50
CA PRO A 137 -8.62 -2.38 -4.39
C PRO A 137 -9.84 -1.89 -3.61
N VAL A 138 -9.64 -0.86 -2.80
CA VAL A 138 -10.66 -0.10 -2.09
C VAL A 138 -10.44 1.39 -2.30
N PHE A 139 -11.52 2.17 -2.21
CA PHE A 139 -11.53 3.58 -2.60
C PHE A 139 -12.11 4.44 -1.48
N ARG A 140 -11.36 5.42 -1.02
CA ARG A 140 -11.80 6.35 0.01
C ARG A 140 -11.60 7.79 -0.45
N ALA A 141 -12.68 8.54 -0.58
CA ALA A 141 -12.66 9.94 -1.02
C ALA A 141 -12.33 10.90 0.15
N GLU A 142 -11.35 10.55 0.99
CA GLU A 142 -10.92 11.37 2.11
C GLU A 142 -10.10 12.56 1.59
N ASN A 143 -10.52 13.78 1.95
CA ASN A 143 -9.80 15.00 1.61
C ASN A 143 -8.68 15.25 2.63
N SER A 144 -7.61 14.47 2.52
CA SER A 144 -6.42 14.61 3.37
C SER A 144 -5.15 14.36 2.56
N PHE A 145 -4.14 15.19 2.75
CA PHE A 145 -2.88 15.17 1.98
C PHE A 145 -1.71 14.60 2.78
N THR A 146 -1.96 13.74 3.75
CA THR A 146 -0.87 13.06 4.46
C THR A 146 -0.46 11.78 3.74
N HIS A 147 0.77 11.31 3.96
CA HIS A 147 1.29 10.05 3.40
C HIS A 147 0.50 8.80 3.84
N ARG A 148 -0.40 8.92 4.81
CA ARG A 148 -1.27 7.84 5.30
C ARG A 148 -2.63 7.78 4.60
N HIS A 149 -3.02 8.84 3.88
CA HIS A 149 -4.33 8.94 3.25
C HIS A 149 -4.19 8.70 1.75
N LEU A 150 -4.50 7.49 1.34
CA LEU A 150 -4.56 7.09 -0.07
C LEU A 150 -6.01 7.00 -0.50
N THR A 151 -6.32 7.57 -1.66
CA THR A 151 -7.66 7.51 -2.25
C THR A 151 -7.97 6.15 -2.87
N GLU A 152 -6.93 5.41 -3.25
CA GLU A 152 -7.02 4.05 -3.75
C GLU A 152 -5.85 3.23 -3.17
N PHE A 153 -6.15 2.06 -2.62
CA PHE A 153 -5.14 1.14 -2.11
C PHE A 153 -5.65 -0.30 -2.14
N VAL A 154 -4.75 -1.26 -2.02
CA VAL A 154 -5.11 -2.68 -1.91
C VAL A 154 -5.38 -3.02 -0.45
N GLY A 155 -6.62 -3.36 -0.13
CA GLY A 155 -7.03 -3.88 1.17
C GLY A 155 -6.70 -5.35 1.31
N LEU A 156 -6.22 -5.74 2.50
CA LEU A 156 -6.09 -7.11 2.94
C LEU A 156 -7.17 -7.34 4.00
N ASP A 157 -8.29 -7.87 3.58
CA ASP A 157 -9.51 -7.98 4.39
C ASP A 157 -9.78 -9.43 4.78
N LEU A 158 -10.13 -9.68 6.02
CA LEU A 158 -10.64 -10.97 6.48
C LEU A 158 -11.88 -10.79 7.33
N GLU A 159 -12.71 -11.79 7.38
CA GLU A 159 -13.89 -11.88 8.25
C GLU A 159 -14.05 -13.32 8.71
N MET A 160 -14.37 -13.53 9.98
CA MET A 160 -14.65 -14.87 10.49
C MET A 160 -15.72 -14.86 11.57
N ALA A 161 -16.49 -15.91 11.64
CA ALA A 161 -17.31 -16.21 12.80
C ALA A 161 -16.42 -16.62 13.97
N PHE A 162 -16.83 -16.28 15.19
CA PHE A 162 -16.25 -16.81 16.42
C PHE A 162 -17.36 -17.43 17.28
N GLU A 163 -17.03 -18.42 18.09
CA GLU A 163 -18.02 -19.18 18.85
C GLU A 163 -18.26 -18.58 20.25
N GLU A 164 -17.19 -18.26 20.96
CA GLU A 164 -17.27 -17.81 22.36
C GLU A 164 -16.85 -16.35 22.52
N HIS A 165 -15.71 -15.97 21.95
CA HIS A 165 -15.13 -14.66 22.22
C HIS A 165 -14.31 -14.12 21.05
N TYR A 166 -14.32 -12.79 20.86
CA TYR A 166 -13.52 -12.13 19.81
C TYR A 166 -12.00 -12.37 19.91
N HIS A 167 -11.52 -12.91 21.02
CA HIS A 167 -10.10 -13.31 21.16
C HIS A 167 -9.69 -14.36 20.13
N GLU A 168 -10.61 -15.21 19.67
CA GLU A 168 -10.35 -16.16 18.58
C GLU A 168 -9.90 -15.43 17.29
N VAL A 169 -10.48 -14.27 17.01
CA VAL A 169 -10.08 -13.42 15.88
C VAL A 169 -8.72 -12.79 16.12
N LEU A 170 -8.45 -12.34 17.35
CA LEU A 170 -7.13 -11.75 17.71
C LEU A 170 -6.00 -12.76 17.59
N GLU A 171 -6.21 -14.02 18.00
CA GLU A 171 -5.24 -15.09 17.85
C GLU A 171 -4.91 -15.36 16.38
N VAL A 172 -5.92 -15.43 15.51
CA VAL A 172 -5.70 -15.58 14.06
C VAL A 172 -4.91 -14.40 13.48
N ILE A 173 -5.21 -13.16 13.91
CA ILE A 173 -4.48 -11.97 13.46
C ILE A 173 -3.03 -12.00 13.94
N GLU A 174 -2.78 -12.35 15.21
CA GLU A 174 -1.44 -12.47 15.76
C GLU A 174 -0.61 -13.50 14.99
N GLU A 175 -1.13 -14.72 14.82
CA GLU A 175 -0.47 -15.78 14.07
C GLU A 175 -0.19 -15.36 12.62
N MET A 176 -1.13 -14.65 11.98
CA MET A 176 -0.97 -14.13 10.63
C MET A 176 0.20 -13.15 10.53
N PHE A 177 0.29 -12.18 11.45
CA PHE A 177 1.41 -11.25 11.46
C PHE A 177 2.74 -11.94 11.71
N MET A 178 2.78 -12.89 12.66
CA MET A 178 3.97 -13.67 12.92
C MET A 178 4.41 -14.49 11.70
N PHE A 179 3.47 -15.10 10.99
CA PHE A 179 3.73 -15.83 9.75
C PHE A 179 4.28 -14.90 8.65
N ILE A 180 3.67 -13.74 8.45
CA ILE A 180 4.10 -12.76 7.45
C ILE A 180 5.51 -12.24 7.77
N PHE A 181 5.79 -11.82 9.00
CA PHE A 181 7.12 -11.32 9.39
C PHE A 181 8.20 -12.39 9.29
N LYS A 182 7.89 -13.62 9.66
CA LYS A 182 8.80 -14.76 9.49
C LYS A 182 9.06 -15.02 8.00
N GLY A 183 8.00 -15.01 7.19
CA GLY A 183 8.11 -15.15 5.74
C GLY A 183 8.96 -14.07 5.09
N PHE A 184 8.84 -12.82 5.51
CA PHE A 184 9.71 -11.74 5.05
C PHE A 184 11.17 -11.96 5.42
N LYS A 185 11.44 -12.37 6.65
CA LYS A 185 12.80 -12.67 7.09
C LYS A 185 13.44 -13.83 6.33
N GLU A 186 12.68 -14.86 5.99
CA GLU A 186 13.17 -16.06 5.34
C GLU A 186 13.24 -15.96 3.82
N ARG A 187 12.23 -15.37 3.17
CA ARG A 187 12.05 -15.42 1.72
C ARG A 187 12.38 -14.08 1.01
N TYR A 188 12.35 -12.94 1.74
CA TYR A 188 12.50 -11.59 1.19
C TYR A 188 13.55 -10.75 1.91
N SER A 189 14.48 -11.38 2.62
CA SER A 189 15.52 -10.67 3.40
C SER A 189 16.32 -9.69 2.56
N LYS A 190 16.68 -10.09 1.33
CA LYS A 190 17.45 -9.25 0.41
C LYS A 190 16.67 -7.98 -0.01
N GLU A 191 15.40 -8.12 -0.31
CA GLU A 191 14.53 -7.01 -0.67
C GLU A 191 14.33 -6.06 0.52
N VAL A 192 14.11 -6.61 1.71
CA VAL A 192 13.98 -5.82 2.96
C VAL A 192 15.25 -5.02 3.24
N GLU A 193 16.42 -5.65 3.11
CA GLU A 193 17.71 -4.95 3.27
C GLU A 193 17.90 -3.86 2.20
N THR A 194 17.57 -4.16 0.95
CA THR A 194 17.68 -3.19 -0.15
C THR A 194 16.85 -1.94 0.12
N VAL A 195 15.60 -2.10 0.59
CA VAL A 195 14.74 -0.96 0.95
C VAL A 195 15.29 -0.22 2.17
N ARG A 196 15.73 -0.95 3.19
CA ARG A 196 16.29 -0.36 4.42
C ARG A 196 17.50 0.54 4.15
N TYR A 197 18.34 0.16 3.22
CA TYR A 197 19.55 0.93 2.87
C TYR A 197 19.31 1.93 1.73
N GLY A 198 18.33 1.69 0.86
CA GLY A 198 18.00 2.58 -0.25
C GLY A 198 17.06 3.74 0.11
N CYS A 199 16.43 3.71 1.29
CA CYS A 199 15.55 4.77 1.81
C CYS A 199 16.19 5.59 2.95
N ARG A 200 17.52 5.50 3.13
CA ARG A 200 18.27 6.28 4.12
C ARG A 200 19.01 7.45 3.51
#